data_7df5b7968a1df72de79860f6192084b6
#
_entry.id   7df5b7968a1df72de79860f6192084b6
#
_cell.length_a   1.000
_cell.length_b   1.000
_cell.length_c   1.000
_cell.angle_alpha   90.00
_cell.angle_beta   90.00
_cell.angle_gamma   90.00
#
_symmetry.space_group_name_H-M   'P 1'
#
loop_
_entity.id
_entity.type
_entity.pdbx_description
1 polymer ?
#
loop_
_entity_poly.entity_id
_entity_poly.type
_entity_poly.pdbx_seq_one_letter_code
_entity_poly.pdbx_strand_id
1 'polypeptide(L)'
;DIGPRYPANGTPVAAIVLHSRDDFGVTFDSGKFDAMYWAYVNGCDEGEMETTGYSECRAYRRCNPGKPVAFCDLTGVGHWVWDRAPEASWTFFRALP
;
A
#
# COMPACT_ATOMS: atom_id res chain seq x y z
N ASP A 1 20.36 -4.91 5.72
CA ASP A 1 20.00 -3.81 4.89
C ASP A 1 19.77 -2.57 5.73
N ILE A 2 20.27 -1.52 5.32
CA ILE A 2 20.21 -0.28 6.04
C ILE A 2 18.91 0.43 5.72
N GLY A 3 17.89 -0.06 6.27
CA GLY A 3 16.59 0.41 5.92
C GLY A 3 16.24 0.00 4.51
N PRO A 4 15.15 0.49 3.99
CA PRO A 4 14.73 0.11 2.67
C PRO A 4 15.76 0.55 1.65
N ARG A 5 16.19 -0.40 0.93
CA ARG A 5 17.13 -0.16 -0.13
C ARG A 5 16.47 -0.61 -1.42
N TYR A 6 16.07 0.35 -2.21
CA TYR A 6 15.28 0.06 -3.39
C TYR A 6 16.17 -0.01 -4.61
N PRO A 7 15.88 -0.93 -5.53
CA PRO A 7 16.59 -0.94 -6.81
C PRO A 7 16.36 0.40 -7.50
N ALA A 8 17.39 0.92 -8.13
CA ALA A 8 17.28 2.17 -8.85
C ALA A 8 16.29 2.08 -10.00
N ASN A 9 16.06 0.88 -10.48
CA ASN A 9 15.19 0.63 -11.62
C ASN A 9 14.07 -0.35 -11.27
N GLY A 10 13.43 -0.13 -10.11
CA GLY A 10 12.32 -0.97 -9.70
C GLY A 10 11.29 -1.09 -10.80
N THR A 11 10.78 -2.31 -11.02
CA THR A 11 9.77 -2.56 -12.02
C THR A 11 8.40 -2.22 -11.46
N PRO A 12 7.60 -1.38 -12.14
CA PRO A 12 6.26 -1.05 -11.67
C PRO A 12 5.38 -2.28 -11.56
N VAL A 13 4.64 -2.39 -10.46
CA VAL A 13 3.70 -3.47 -10.23
C VAL A 13 2.58 -2.94 -9.33
N ALA A 14 1.35 -3.35 -9.60
CA ALA A 14 0.22 -2.98 -8.73
C ALA A 14 0.51 -3.47 -7.31
N ALA A 15 0.29 -2.61 -6.32
CA ALA A 15 0.66 -2.92 -4.94
C ALA A 15 -0.41 -2.46 -3.96
N ILE A 16 -0.73 -3.30 -2.99
CA ILE A 16 -1.56 -2.92 -1.86
C ILE A 16 -0.77 -3.24 -0.59
N VAL A 17 -0.61 -2.24 0.26
CA VAL A 17 0.15 -2.35 1.50
C VAL A 17 -0.82 -2.24 2.66
N LEU A 18 -0.79 -3.22 3.56
CA LEU A 18 -1.66 -3.25 4.73
C LEU A 18 -0.78 -3.26 5.97
N HIS A 19 -0.99 -2.30 6.87
CA HIS A 19 -0.17 -2.23 8.08
C HIS A 19 -0.98 -1.65 9.23
N SER A 20 -0.81 -2.23 10.41
CA SER A 20 -1.51 -1.76 11.59
C SER A 20 -0.63 -0.80 12.40
N ARG A 21 -1.25 0.26 12.93
CA ARG A 21 -0.55 1.24 13.75
C ARG A 21 -0.01 0.64 15.03
N ASP A 22 -0.61 -0.44 15.51
CA ASP A 22 -0.21 -1.11 16.74
C ASP A 22 0.64 -2.36 16.49
N ASP A 23 1.29 -2.43 15.33
CA ASP A 23 2.26 -3.47 15.05
C ASP A 23 3.59 -3.07 15.68
N PHE A 24 3.98 -3.78 16.73
CA PHE A 24 5.22 -3.49 17.44
C PHE A 24 6.41 -4.28 16.90
N GLY A 25 6.17 -5.23 16.01
CA GLY A 25 7.24 -6.00 15.37
C GLY A 25 7.81 -5.27 14.16
N VAL A 26 6.92 -4.76 13.32
CA VAL A 26 7.31 -3.93 12.16
C VAL A 26 6.55 -2.61 12.30
N THR A 27 7.28 -1.51 12.32
CA THR A 27 6.66 -0.22 12.63
C THR A 27 5.72 0.23 11.52
N PHE A 28 4.74 1.03 11.91
CA PHE A 28 3.77 1.59 10.96
C PHE A 28 4.48 2.43 9.89
N ASP A 29 5.52 3.16 10.26
CA ASP A 29 6.28 3.97 9.32
C ASP A 29 6.93 3.13 8.24
N SER A 30 7.34 1.89 8.54
CA SER A 30 7.86 0.99 7.52
C SER A 30 6.81 0.66 6.47
N GLY A 31 5.57 0.42 6.90
CA GLY A 31 4.47 0.17 5.96
C GLY A 31 4.19 1.38 5.09
N LYS A 32 4.15 2.58 5.69
CA LYS A 32 3.97 3.81 4.92
C LYS A 32 5.08 4.01 3.91
N PHE A 33 6.31 3.72 4.31
CA PHE A 33 7.46 3.89 3.44
C PHE A 33 7.38 2.95 2.25
N ASP A 34 6.93 1.71 2.47
CA ASP A 34 6.74 0.76 1.39
C ASP A 34 5.70 1.26 0.39
N ALA A 35 4.59 1.79 0.89
CA ALA A 35 3.56 2.33 0.01
C ALA A 35 4.09 3.53 -0.79
N MET A 36 4.86 4.41 -0.16
CA MET A 36 5.46 5.56 -0.84
C MET A 36 6.44 5.11 -1.91
N TYR A 37 7.22 4.07 -1.64
CA TYR A 37 8.13 3.52 -2.62
C TYR A 37 7.38 3.04 -3.87
N TRP A 38 6.33 2.24 -3.67
CA TRP A 38 5.57 1.74 -4.81
C TRP A 38 4.84 2.85 -5.56
N ALA A 39 4.37 3.87 -4.85
CA ALA A 39 3.78 5.03 -5.49
C ALA A 39 4.80 5.74 -6.39
N TYR A 40 6.03 5.87 -5.91
CA TYR A 40 7.10 6.48 -6.69
C TYR A 40 7.41 5.64 -7.95
N VAL A 41 7.61 4.34 -7.77
CA VAL A 41 7.94 3.44 -8.88
C VAL A 41 6.82 3.41 -9.91
N ASN A 42 5.58 3.46 -9.45
CA ASN A 42 4.41 3.35 -10.34
C ASN A 42 3.96 4.70 -10.92
N GLY A 43 4.70 5.76 -10.66
CA GLY A 43 4.42 7.06 -11.25
C GLY A 43 3.19 7.75 -10.69
N CYS A 44 2.80 7.43 -9.46
CA CYS A 44 1.65 8.06 -8.83
C CYS A 44 1.98 9.47 -8.37
N ASP A 45 0.93 10.29 -8.20
CA ASP A 45 1.08 11.60 -7.57
C ASP A 45 1.51 11.44 -6.12
N GLU A 46 2.32 12.37 -5.65
CA GLU A 46 2.64 12.44 -4.23
C GLU A 46 1.57 13.26 -3.52
N GLY A 47 1.31 12.91 -2.29
CA GLY A 47 0.47 13.72 -1.42
C GLY A 47 -0.96 13.25 -1.35
N GLU A 48 -1.77 13.63 -2.30
CA GLU A 48 -3.19 13.36 -2.21
C GLU A 48 -3.53 11.91 -2.53
N MET A 49 -4.39 11.34 -1.70
CA MET A 49 -4.92 10.00 -1.91
C MET A 49 -6.43 10.08 -1.98
N GLU A 50 -7.03 9.10 -2.63
CA GLU A 50 -8.48 9.06 -2.78
C GLU A 50 -9.07 7.89 -2.02
N THR A 51 -10.37 7.98 -1.74
CA THR A 51 -11.08 6.92 -1.01
C THR A 51 -11.22 5.68 -1.88
N THR A 52 -11.37 4.56 -1.22
CA THR A 52 -11.66 3.28 -1.86
C THR A 52 -12.97 2.73 -1.32
N GLY A 53 -13.30 1.50 -1.66
CA GLY A 53 -14.47 0.84 -1.11
C GLY A 53 -14.32 0.46 0.36
N TYR A 54 -13.13 0.61 0.93
CA TYR A 54 -12.85 0.31 2.34
C TYR A 54 -12.37 1.58 3.03
N SER A 55 -13.00 1.92 4.15
CA SER A 55 -12.66 3.17 4.85
C SER A 55 -11.23 3.18 5.35
N GLU A 56 -10.65 2.02 5.62
CA GLU A 56 -9.27 1.91 6.10
C GLU A 56 -8.25 2.11 4.98
N CYS A 57 -8.65 1.96 3.74
CA CYS A 57 -7.72 1.94 2.62
C CYS A 57 -7.88 3.18 1.74
N ARG A 58 -6.75 3.75 1.35
CA ARG A 58 -6.70 4.88 0.42
C ARG A 58 -5.84 4.51 -0.77
N ALA A 59 -6.17 5.04 -1.92
CA ALA A 59 -5.40 4.79 -3.13
C ALA A 59 -4.65 6.05 -3.53
N TYR A 60 -3.42 5.88 -3.98
CA TYR A 60 -2.67 6.97 -4.58
C TYR A 60 -3.32 7.34 -5.91
N ARG A 61 -3.13 8.59 -6.33
CA ARG A 61 -3.80 9.13 -7.51
C ARG A 61 -2.87 9.16 -8.71
N ARG A 62 -3.46 8.99 -9.87
CA ARG A 62 -2.78 9.15 -11.15
C ARG A 62 -1.53 8.31 -11.30
N CYS A 63 -1.62 7.07 -10.84
CA CYS A 63 -0.58 6.09 -11.10
C CYS A 63 -0.60 5.71 -12.58
N ASN A 64 0.52 5.17 -13.07
CA ASN A 64 0.58 4.67 -14.43
C ASN A 64 -0.50 3.62 -14.67
N PRO A 65 -1.02 3.50 -15.89
CA PRO A 65 -2.12 2.57 -16.18
C PRO A 65 -1.80 1.14 -15.75
N GLY A 66 -2.74 0.52 -15.05
CA GLY A 66 -2.58 -0.84 -14.56
C GLY A 66 -1.61 -1.01 -13.41
N LYS A 67 -1.13 0.09 -12.81
CA LYS A 67 -0.15 0.07 -11.73
C LYS A 67 -0.64 0.85 -10.51
N PRO A 68 -1.84 0.56 -9.98
CA PRO A 68 -2.33 1.29 -8.81
C PRO A 68 -1.56 0.92 -7.55
N VAL A 69 -1.58 1.81 -6.58
CA VAL A 69 -1.03 1.59 -5.25
C VAL A 69 -2.06 2.01 -4.22
N ALA A 70 -2.33 1.15 -3.26
CA ALA A 70 -3.23 1.45 -2.16
C ALA A 70 -2.53 1.16 -0.84
N PHE A 71 -2.90 1.90 0.19
CA PHE A 71 -2.39 1.71 1.54
C PHE A 71 -3.55 1.61 2.51
N CYS A 72 -3.57 0.53 3.30
CA CYS A 72 -4.59 0.31 4.31
C CYS A 72 -3.99 0.60 5.68
N ASP A 73 -4.52 1.64 6.32
CA ASP A 73 -4.09 2.16 7.61
C ASP A 73 -4.97 1.49 8.67
N LEU A 74 -4.44 0.47 9.32
CA LEU A 74 -5.19 -0.38 10.22
C LEU A 74 -4.89 -0.07 11.69
N THR A 75 -5.82 -0.44 12.55
CA THR A 75 -5.67 -0.30 14.00
C THR A 75 -6.27 -1.54 14.67
N GLY A 76 -5.61 -2.00 15.74
CA GLY A 76 -6.13 -3.13 16.51
C GLY A 76 -5.79 -4.49 15.92
N VAL A 77 -4.99 -4.57 14.89
CA VAL A 77 -4.63 -5.83 14.25
C VAL A 77 -3.27 -6.35 14.76
N GLY A 78 -2.40 -5.44 15.19
CA GLY A 78 -1.05 -5.79 15.60
C GLY A 78 -0.25 -6.35 14.44
N HIS A 79 0.62 -7.31 14.74
CA HIS A 79 1.39 -7.99 13.71
C HIS A 79 0.66 -9.26 13.29
N TRP A 80 -0.57 -9.08 12.85
CA TRP A 80 -1.44 -10.19 12.47
C TRP A 80 -2.14 -9.86 11.16
N VAL A 81 -2.88 -10.80 10.64
CA VAL A 81 -3.60 -10.60 9.39
C VAL A 81 -4.94 -9.93 9.71
N TRP A 82 -5.21 -8.82 9.05
CA TRP A 82 -6.50 -8.16 9.09
C TRP A 82 -7.54 -9.09 8.47
N ASP A 83 -8.67 -9.29 9.16
CA ASP A 83 -9.67 -10.28 8.71
C ASP A 83 -10.31 -9.90 7.38
N ARG A 84 -10.28 -8.62 6.99
CA ARG A 84 -10.76 -8.18 5.68
C ARG A 84 -9.67 -8.12 4.62
N ALA A 85 -8.43 -8.50 4.95
CA ALA A 85 -7.32 -8.42 4.01
C ALA A 85 -7.55 -9.26 2.74
N PRO A 86 -8.04 -10.50 2.82
CA PRO A 86 -8.28 -11.27 1.59
C PRO A 86 -9.30 -10.60 0.68
N GLU A 87 -10.38 -10.11 1.25
CA GLU A 87 -11.44 -9.46 0.49
C GLU A 87 -10.96 -8.15 -0.14
N ALA A 88 -10.28 -7.32 0.64
CA ALA A 88 -9.76 -6.04 0.16
C ALA A 88 -8.72 -6.25 -0.94
N SER A 89 -7.82 -7.21 -0.74
CA SER A 89 -6.79 -7.52 -1.73
C SER A 89 -7.40 -8.04 -3.02
N TRP A 90 -8.38 -8.94 -2.91
CA TRP A 90 -9.07 -9.47 -4.08
C TRP A 90 -9.78 -8.35 -4.84
N THR A 91 -10.48 -7.48 -4.14
CA THR A 91 -11.18 -6.36 -4.76
C THR A 91 -10.20 -5.45 -5.49
N PHE A 92 -9.05 -5.19 -4.87
CA PHE A 92 -8.01 -4.35 -5.46
C PHE A 92 -7.47 -4.98 -6.76
N PHE A 93 -7.06 -6.23 -6.70
CA PHE A 93 -6.46 -6.87 -7.86
C PHE A 93 -7.47 -7.19 -8.96
N ARG A 94 -8.70 -7.48 -8.59
CA ARG A 94 -9.76 -7.76 -9.56
C ARG A 94 -10.09 -6.53 -10.41
N ALA A 95 -9.84 -5.34 -9.91
CA ALA A 95 -10.11 -4.11 -10.63
C ALA A 95 -9.07 -3.81 -11.71
N LEU A 96 -7.98 -4.57 -11.75
CA LEU A 96 -6.94 -4.35 -12.76
C LEU A 96 -7.45 -4.70 -14.16
N PRO A 97 -6.99 -3.95 -15.17
CA PRO A 97 -7.37 -4.22 -16.55
C PRO A 97 -6.82 -5.54 -17.06
#